data_0f2e75ec03c729aa41fa970b9dbbaea8
#
_entry.id   0f2e75ec03c729aa41fa970b9dbbaea8
#
_cell.length_a   1.000
_cell.length_b   1.000
_cell.length_c   1.000
_cell.angle_alpha   90.00
_cell.angle_beta   90.00
_cell.angle_gamma   90.00
#
_symmetry.space_group_name_H-M   'P 1'
#
loop_
_entity.id
_entity.type
_entity.pdbx_description
1 polymer ?
#
loop_
_entity_poly.entity_id
_entity_poly.type
_entity_poly.pdbx_seq_one_letter_code
_entity_poly.pdbx_strand_id
1 'polypeptide(L)'
;MKKISEKEALLRLTALCSQAEHCSYEMTEKMKRWELTEQEQANVMEYLTRERYVDDERFARAFVTDKIRYNKWGRHKVEQALWMKHIDSDIRRKVLDEVAPEEYDNVLRDLLKSKMKSIKAANSYERNMKLMRFALGRGFDASEVRELLGCDWEE
;
A
#
# COMPACT_ATOMS: atom_id res chain seq x y z
N MET A 1 26.00 3.55 13.88
CA MET A 1 26.29 3.19 12.48
C MET A 1 27.35 4.11 11.91
N LYS A 2 28.15 3.60 11.00
CA LYS A 2 29.21 4.38 10.38
C LYS A 2 28.59 5.34 9.33
N LYS A 3 28.95 6.61 9.40
CA LYS A 3 28.57 7.60 8.40
C LYS A 3 29.20 7.25 7.04
N ILE A 4 28.42 7.36 5.98
CA ILE A 4 28.91 7.24 4.61
C ILE A 4 28.88 8.62 3.94
N SER A 5 29.62 8.78 2.85
CA SER A 5 29.64 10.04 2.12
C SER A 5 28.35 10.25 1.33
N GLU A 6 28.09 11.52 1.00
CA GLU A 6 26.97 11.88 0.12
C GLU A 6 27.05 11.13 -1.22
N LYS A 7 28.24 11.05 -1.80
CA LYS A 7 28.46 10.35 -3.06
C LYS A 7 28.15 8.85 -2.94
N GLU A 8 28.60 8.21 -1.87
CA GLU A 8 28.34 6.80 -1.66
C GLU A 8 26.85 6.54 -1.43
N ALA A 9 26.19 7.42 -0.67
CA ALA A 9 24.73 7.33 -0.46
C ALA A 9 24.00 7.39 -1.79
N LEU A 10 24.38 8.33 -2.65
CA LEU A 10 23.75 8.47 -3.98
C LEU A 10 23.93 7.21 -4.81
N LEU A 11 25.12 6.62 -4.82
CA LEU A 11 25.36 5.39 -5.56
C LEU A 11 24.51 4.23 -5.05
N ARG A 12 24.42 4.08 -3.72
CA ARG A 12 23.61 3.01 -3.12
C ARG A 12 22.13 3.19 -3.41
N LEU A 13 21.63 4.41 -3.31
CA LEU A 13 20.21 4.69 -3.51
C LEU A 13 19.79 4.56 -4.97
N THR A 14 20.62 5.01 -5.91
CA THR A 14 20.32 4.82 -7.34
C THR A 14 20.30 3.35 -7.70
N ALA A 15 21.19 2.54 -7.12
CA ALA A 15 21.20 1.10 -7.33
C ALA A 15 19.91 0.45 -6.81
N LEU A 16 19.44 0.84 -5.62
CA LEU A 16 18.19 0.34 -5.05
C LEU A 16 16.98 0.71 -5.92
N CYS A 17 16.94 1.96 -6.39
CA CYS A 17 15.83 2.44 -7.24
C CYS A 17 15.81 1.76 -8.59
N SER A 18 16.95 1.24 -9.06
CA SER A 18 17.02 0.49 -10.31
C SER A 18 16.43 -0.92 -10.18
N GLN A 19 16.33 -1.44 -8.96
CA GLN A 19 15.81 -2.78 -8.70
C GLN A 19 14.31 -2.79 -8.41
N ALA A 20 13.81 -1.74 -7.78
CA ALA A 20 12.39 -1.65 -7.39
C ALA A 20 12.03 -0.19 -7.12
N GLU A 21 10.74 0.11 -7.15
CA GLU A 21 10.25 1.44 -6.79
C GLU A 21 10.47 1.71 -5.30
N HIS A 22 10.90 2.93 -5.00
CA HIS A 22 11.06 3.43 -3.63
C HIS A 22 10.50 4.84 -3.54
N CYS A 23 10.02 5.21 -2.37
CA CYS A 23 9.48 6.56 -2.15
C CYS A 23 10.50 7.44 -1.42
N SER A 24 10.25 8.75 -1.44
CA SER A 24 11.12 9.74 -0.81
C SER A 24 11.38 9.43 0.67
N TYR A 25 10.34 9.04 1.40
CA TYR A 25 10.44 8.71 2.82
C TYR A 25 11.43 7.55 3.06
N GLU A 26 11.36 6.49 2.24
CA GLU A 26 12.25 5.34 2.37
C GLU A 26 13.71 5.75 2.16
N MET A 27 13.96 6.59 1.16
CA MET A 27 15.31 7.07 0.86
C MET A 27 15.85 7.94 1.99
N THR A 28 15.01 8.84 2.49
CA THR A 28 15.37 9.74 3.61
C THR A 28 15.69 8.95 4.87
N GLU A 29 14.89 7.94 5.19
CA GLU A 29 15.13 7.11 6.37
C GLU A 29 16.45 6.35 6.29
N LYS A 30 16.82 5.87 5.10
CA LYS A 30 18.11 5.22 4.90
C LYS A 30 19.27 6.20 5.11
N MET A 31 19.15 7.42 4.57
CA MET A 31 20.19 8.44 4.74
C MET A 31 20.35 8.88 6.18
N LYS A 32 19.27 8.93 6.94
CA LYS A 32 19.34 9.21 8.39
C LYS A 32 20.13 8.13 9.12
N ARG A 33 19.90 6.88 8.80
CA ARG A 33 20.63 5.76 9.39
C ARG A 33 22.12 5.78 9.04
N TRP A 34 22.45 6.32 7.87
CA TRP A 34 23.84 6.49 7.43
C TRP A 34 24.45 7.79 7.93
N GLU A 35 23.74 8.50 8.80
CA GLU A 35 24.20 9.72 9.46
C GLU A 35 24.55 10.88 8.52
N LEU A 36 23.89 10.96 7.36
CA LEU A 36 24.02 12.12 6.49
C LEU A 36 23.39 13.35 7.16
N THR A 37 23.98 14.51 6.92
CA THR A 37 23.41 15.78 7.37
C THR A 37 22.14 16.10 6.59
N GLU A 38 21.32 17.01 7.10
CA GLU A 38 20.11 17.45 6.39
C GLU A 38 20.42 18.01 5.02
N GLN A 39 21.52 18.77 4.90
CA GLN A 39 21.94 19.32 3.61
C GLN A 39 22.35 18.22 2.62
N GLU A 40 23.12 17.24 3.10
CA GLU A 40 23.52 16.10 2.28
C GLU A 40 22.27 15.32 1.81
N GLN A 41 21.32 15.09 2.71
CA GLN A 41 20.06 14.42 2.38
C GLN A 41 19.29 15.19 1.30
N ALA A 42 19.21 16.52 1.44
CA ALA A 42 18.50 17.37 0.48
C ALA A 42 19.15 17.32 -0.90
N ASN A 43 20.48 17.33 -0.95
CA ASN A 43 21.23 17.26 -2.21
C ASN A 43 20.97 15.92 -2.93
N VAL A 44 20.99 14.83 -2.20
CA VAL A 44 20.74 13.50 -2.77
C VAL A 44 19.31 13.39 -3.25
N MET A 45 18.34 13.85 -2.45
CA MET A 45 16.92 13.78 -2.84
C MET A 45 16.62 14.63 -4.05
N GLU A 46 17.26 15.80 -4.17
CA GLU A 46 17.10 16.65 -5.35
C GLU A 46 17.54 15.91 -6.62
N TYR A 47 18.68 15.25 -6.57
CA TYR A 47 19.19 14.47 -7.70
C TYR A 47 18.24 13.31 -8.04
N LEU A 48 17.85 12.51 -7.03
CA LEU A 48 17.00 11.35 -7.24
C LEU A 48 15.64 11.74 -7.84
N THR A 49 15.09 12.86 -7.41
CA THR A 49 13.81 13.36 -7.92
C THR A 49 13.94 13.91 -9.33
N ARG A 50 14.95 14.75 -9.55
CA ARG A 50 15.19 15.38 -10.86
C ARG A 50 15.46 14.32 -11.93
N GLU A 51 16.26 13.33 -11.62
CA GLU A 51 16.61 12.25 -12.56
C GLU A 51 15.60 11.11 -12.56
N ARG A 52 14.48 11.28 -11.84
CA ARG A 52 13.34 10.37 -11.81
C ARG A 52 13.66 8.97 -11.29
N TYR A 53 14.68 8.85 -10.46
CA TYR A 53 14.89 7.62 -9.68
C TYR A 53 13.82 7.45 -8.63
N VAL A 54 13.34 8.57 -8.07
CA VAL A 54 12.27 8.60 -7.08
C VAL A 54 11.13 9.45 -7.58
N ASP A 55 9.92 8.89 -7.55
CA ASP A 55 8.68 9.55 -7.93
C ASP A 55 7.60 8.96 -7.04
N ASP A 56 7.15 9.72 -6.05
CA ASP A 56 6.21 9.23 -5.03
C ASP A 56 4.86 8.82 -5.63
N GLU A 57 4.41 9.48 -6.69
CA GLU A 57 3.17 9.08 -7.35
C GLU A 57 3.33 7.74 -8.06
N ARG A 58 4.44 7.55 -8.75
CA ARG A 58 4.75 6.29 -9.43
C ARG A 58 4.87 5.15 -8.43
N PHE A 59 5.56 5.41 -7.29
CA PHE A 59 5.64 4.45 -6.19
C PHE A 59 4.26 4.09 -5.67
N ALA A 60 3.44 5.09 -5.38
CA ALA A 60 2.10 4.88 -4.82
C ALA A 60 1.22 4.08 -5.77
N ARG A 61 1.28 4.35 -7.07
CA ARG A 61 0.47 3.63 -8.06
C ARG A 61 0.85 2.16 -8.13
N ALA A 62 2.15 1.86 -8.15
CA ALA A 62 2.64 0.49 -8.13
C ALA A 62 2.25 -0.23 -6.83
N PHE A 63 2.37 0.47 -5.71
CA PHE A 63 2.02 -0.04 -4.39
C PHE A 63 0.53 -0.41 -4.32
N VAL A 64 -0.35 0.48 -4.77
CA VAL A 64 -1.80 0.27 -4.77
C VAL A 64 -2.15 -0.97 -5.60
N THR A 65 -1.63 -1.06 -6.81
CA THR A 65 -1.88 -2.19 -7.70
C THR A 65 -1.46 -3.51 -7.05
N ASP A 66 -0.26 -3.53 -6.48
CA ASP A 66 0.30 -4.72 -5.85
C ASP A 66 -0.55 -5.18 -4.65
N LYS A 67 -0.89 -4.25 -3.76
CA LYS A 67 -1.62 -4.58 -2.54
C LYS A 67 -3.06 -5.02 -2.81
N ILE A 68 -3.72 -4.41 -3.77
CA ILE A 68 -5.09 -4.79 -4.11
C ILE A 68 -5.12 -6.14 -4.83
N ARG A 69 -4.29 -6.32 -5.86
CA ARG A 69 -4.32 -7.52 -6.69
C ARG A 69 -3.73 -8.75 -6.03
N TYR A 70 -2.58 -8.61 -5.38
CA TYR A 70 -1.87 -9.75 -4.82
C TYR A 70 -2.15 -9.98 -3.34
N ASN A 71 -2.23 -8.90 -2.56
CA ASN A 71 -2.49 -9.02 -1.13
C ASN A 71 -3.99 -9.02 -0.79
N LYS A 72 -4.85 -8.68 -1.74
CA LYS A 72 -6.30 -8.62 -1.55
C LYS A 72 -6.69 -7.67 -0.43
N TRP A 73 -6.03 -6.50 -0.38
CA TRP A 73 -6.37 -5.46 0.59
C TRP A 73 -7.47 -4.56 0.06
N GLY A 74 -8.29 -4.04 0.98
CA GLY A 74 -9.26 -3.00 0.66
C GLY A 74 -8.62 -1.61 0.72
N ARG A 75 -9.36 -0.62 0.27
CA ARG A 75 -8.90 0.77 0.15
C ARG A 75 -8.31 1.33 1.45
N HIS A 76 -8.98 1.11 2.58
CA HIS A 76 -8.55 1.68 3.86
C HIS A 76 -7.17 1.20 4.29
N LYS A 77 -6.90 -0.09 4.12
CA LYS A 77 -5.61 -0.65 4.51
C LYS A 77 -4.49 -0.14 3.61
N VAL A 78 -4.76 -0.04 2.31
CA VAL A 78 -3.78 0.51 1.35
C VAL A 78 -3.49 1.98 1.67
N GLU A 79 -4.54 2.77 1.93
CA GLU A 79 -4.38 4.19 2.27
C GLU A 79 -3.57 4.37 3.54
N GLN A 80 -3.84 3.58 4.57
CA GLN A 80 -3.09 3.63 5.83
C GLN A 80 -1.62 3.32 5.60
N ALA A 81 -1.32 2.30 4.79
CA ALA A 81 0.05 1.93 4.48
C ALA A 81 0.79 3.04 3.71
N LEU A 82 0.11 3.70 2.77
CA LEU A 82 0.67 4.85 2.05
C LEU A 82 0.91 6.03 2.99
N TRP A 83 0.00 6.27 3.93
CA TRP A 83 0.16 7.32 4.93
C TRP A 83 1.40 7.06 5.78
N MET A 84 1.64 5.82 6.17
CA MET A 84 2.83 5.43 6.95
C MET A 84 4.12 5.62 6.15
N LYS A 85 4.06 5.63 4.84
CA LYS A 85 5.17 5.93 3.94
C LYS A 85 5.28 7.41 3.63
N HIS A 86 4.53 8.25 4.34
CA HIS A 86 4.51 9.71 4.18
C HIS A 86 4.19 10.16 2.75
N ILE A 87 3.39 9.38 2.05
CA ILE A 87 2.90 9.78 0.74
C ILE A 87 1.87 10.90 0.92
N ASP A 88 2.00 11.98 0.15
CA ASP A 88 1.13 13.13 0.22
C ASP A 88 -0.34 12.75 0.02
N SER A 89 -1.24 13.41 0.74
CA SER A 89 -2.68 13.08 0.72
C SER A 89 -3.30 13.19 -0.67
N ASP A 90 -2.87 14.16 -1.47
CA ASP A 90 -3.38 14.32 -2.84
C ASP A 90 -2.97 13.16 -3.73
N ILE A 91 -1.75 12.67 -3.56
CA ILE A 91 -1.26 11.50 -4.30
C ILE A 91 -2.04 10.25 -3.87
N ARG A 92 -2.22 10.07 -2.55
CA ARG A 92 -2.97 8.92 -2.04
C ARG A 92 -4.37 8.87 -2.63
N ARG A 93 -5.08 9.99 -2.58
CA ARG A 93 -6.44 10.09 -3.12
C ARG A 93 -6.47 9.78 -4.61
N LYS A 94 -5.56 10.39 -5.35
CA LYS A 94 -5.48 10.22 -6.80
C LYS A 94 -5.29 8.76 -7.20
N VAL A 95 -4.29 8.11 -6.63
CA VAL A 95 -3.97 6.72 -7.03
C VAL A 95 -5.04 5.72 -6.56
N LEU A 96 -5.67 5.97 -5.42
CA LEU A 96 -6.74 5.10 -4.94
C LEU A 96 -8.02 5.27 -5.77
N ASP A 97 -8.28 6.50 -6.23
CA ASP A 97 -9.45 6.78 -7.08
C ASP A 97 -9.27 6.28 -8.52
N GLU A 98 -8.03 6.02 -8.95
CA GLU A 98 -7.76 5.42 -10.26
C GLU A 98 -8.23 3.97 -10.33
N VAL A 99 -8.36 3.31 -9.18
CA VAL A 99 -8.87 1.94 -9.12
C VAL A 99 -10.40 2.00 -9.23
N ALA A 100 -10.97 1.28 -10.18
CA ALA A 100 -12.42 1.26 -10.37
C ALA A 100 -13.11 0.64 -9.15
N PRO A 101 -14.27 1.17 -8.73
CA PRO A 101 -15.04 0.58 -7.62
C PRO A 101 -15.33 -0.91 -7.80
N GLU A 102 -15.57 -1.34 -9.03
CA GLU A 102 -15.82 -2.74 -9.36
C GLU A 102 -14.62 -3.62 -9.04
N GLU A 103 -13.41 -3.10 -9.18
CA GLU A 103 -12.20 -3.85 -8.86
C GLU A 103 -12.10 -4.13 -7.36
N TYR A 104 -12.41 -3.14 -6.52
CA TYR A 104 -12.48 -3.34 -5.07
C TYR A 104 -13.54 -4.37 -4.70
N ASP A 105 -14.72 -4.28 -5.33
CA ASP A 105 -15.81 -5.21 -5.09
C ASP A 105 -15.43 -6.64 -5.49
N ASN A 106 -14.79 -6.81 -6.62
CA ASN A 106 -14.36 -8.12 -7.10
C ASN A 106 -13.32 -8.75 -6.17
N VAL A 107 -12.38 -7.94 -5.68
CA VAL A 107 -11.37 -8.40 -4.72
C VAL A 107 -12.04 -8.85 -3.43
N LEU A 108 -12.98 -8.07 -2.91
CA LEU A 108 -13.74 -8.42 -1.70
C LEU A 108 -14.50 -9.73 -1.89
N ARG A 109 -15.17 -9.87 -3.02
CA ARG A 109 -15.93 -11.07 -3.37
C ARG A 109 -15.05 -12.31 -3.38
N ASP A 110 -13.91 -12.24 -4.04
CA ASP A 110 -12.95 -13.33 -4.10
C ASP A 110 -12.40 -13.67 -2.73
N LEU A 111 -12.10 -12.65 -1.94
CA LEU A 111 -11.58 -12.79 -0.59
C LEU A 111 -12.58 -13.53 0.32
N LEU A 112 -13.85 -13.13 0.26
CA LEU A 112 -14.91 -13.75 1.06
C LEU A 112 -15.18 -15.19 0.63
N LYS A 113 -15.20 -15.45 -0.66
CA LYS A 113 -15.37 -16.82 -1.19
C LYS A 113 -14.26 -17.74 -0.72
N SER A 114 -13.03 -17.24 -0.77
CA SER A 114 -11.87 -18.02 -0.31
C SER A 114 -11.93 -18.29 1.18
N LYS A 115 -12.26 -17.27 1.98
CA LYS A 115 -12.34 -17.40 3.45
C LYS A 115 -13.49 -18.31 3.87
N MET A 116 -14.59 -18.28 3.15
CA MET A 116 -15.76 -19.10 3.42
C MET A 116 -15.42 -20.58 3.51
N LYS A 117 -14.48 -21.04 2.69
CA LYS A 117 -14.07 -22.45 2.65
C LYS A 117 -13.44 -22.92 3.94
N SER A 118 -12.87 -22.03 4.74
CA SER A 118 -12.18 -22.36 5.99
C SER A 118 -12.95 -21.98 7.25
N ILE A 119 -14.05 -21.24 7.11
CA ILE A 119 -14.85 -20.79 8.26
C ILE A 119 -15.72 -21.92 8.77
N LYS A 120 -15.69 -22.09 10.09
CA LYS A 120 -16.60 -22.98 10.83
C LYS A 120 -17.57 -22.10 11.61
N ALA A 121 -18.87 -22.30 11.38
CA ALA A 121 -19.92 -21.52 12.03
C ALA A 121 -21.17 -22.36 12.23
N ALA A 122 -21.88 -22.11 13.32
CA ALA A 122 -23.10 -22.83 13.66
C ALA A 122 -24.29 -22.44 12.77
N ASN A 123 -24.26 -21.20 12.24
CA ASN A 123 -25.35 -20.67 11.42
C ASN A 123 -24.83 -19.54 10.54
N SER A 124 -25.69 -19.01 9.65
CA SER A 124 -25.30 -17.93 8.73
C SER A 124 -24.98 -16.61 9.45
N TYR A 125 -25.64 -16.34 10.58
CA TYR A 125 -25.31 -15.13 11.35
C TYR A 125 -23.87 -15.16 11.85
N GLU A 126 -23.48 -16.27 12.50
CA GLU A 126 -22.10 -16.43 12.99
C GLU A 126 -21.09 -16.39 11.84
N ARG A 127 -21.41 -17.07 10.74
CA ARG A 127 -20.59 -17.06 9.54
C ARG A 127 -20.37 -15.63 9.04
N ASN A 128 -21.44 -14.86 8.91
CA ASN A 128 -21.36 -13.49 8.39
C ASN A 128 -20.60 -12.56 9.33
N MET A 129 -20.71 -12.76 10.64
CA MET A 129 -19.92 -12.01 11.63
C MET A 129 -18.43 -12.28 11.47
N LYS A 130 -18.05 -13.53 11.24
CA LYS A 130 -16.64 -13.90 11.02
C LYS A 130 -16.12 -13.34 9.70
N LEU A 131 -16.91 -13.40 8.64
CA LEU A 131 -16.56 -12.82 7.34
C LEU A 131 -16.39 -11.30 7.45
N MET A 132 -17.30 -10.63 8.17
CA MET A 132 -17.22 -9.18 8.40
C MET A 132 -15.90 -8.82 9.08
N ARG A 133 -15.60 -9.48 10.17
CA ARG A 133 -14.36 -9.21 10.93
C ARG A 133 -13.12 -9.42 10.07
N PHE A 134 -13.11 -10.48 9.29
CA PHE A 134 -12.00 -10.80 8.40
C PHE A 134 -11.82 -9.70 7.34
N ALA A 135 -12.91 -9.29 6.70
CA ALA A 135 -12.86 -8.25 5.65
C ALA A 135 -12.45 -6.89 6.19
N LEU A 136 -12.95 -6.51 7.39
CA LEU A 136 -12.54 -5.26 8.03
C LEU A 136 -11.03 -5.26 8.29
N GLY A 137 -10.48 -6.39 8.72
CA GLY A 137 -9.04 -6.54 8.94
C GLY A 137 -8.22 -6.43 7.67
N ARG A 138 -8.83 -6.63 6.51
CA ARG A 138 -8.18 -6.47 5.20
C ARG A 138 -8.40 -5.10 4.59
N GLY A 139 -9.12 -4.21 5.29
CA GLY A 139 -9.25 -2.81 4.90
C GLY A 139 -10.51 -2.46 4.11
N PHE A 140 -11.51 -3.33 4.11
CA PHE A 140 -12.80 -3.04 3.47
C PHE A 140 -13.76 -2.38 4.46
N ASP A 141 -14.70 -1.58 3.94
CA ASP A 141 -15.73 -0.92 4.74
C ASP A 141 -16.79 -1.89 5.21
N ALA A 142 -17.30 -1.67 6.43
CA ALA A 142 -18.42 -2.46 6.96
C ALA A 142 -19.64 -2.37 6.04
N SER A 143 -19.92 -1.19 5.47
CA SER A 143 -21.06 -1.00 4.56
C SER A 143 -20.91 -1.82 3.27
N GLU A 144 -19.71 -1.87 2.70
CA GLU A 144 -19.43 -2.68 1.53
C GLU A 144 -19.65 -4.16 1.81
N VAL A 145 -19.15 -4.62 2.95
CA VAL A 145 -19.28 -6.03 3.34
C VAL A 145 -20.73 -6.39 3.60
N ARG A 146 -21.48 -5.53 4.32
CA ARG A 146 -22.90 -5.76 4.62
C ARG A 146 -23.72 -5.82 3.33
N GLU A 147 -23.47 -4.93 2.41
CA GLU A 147 -24.15 -4.91 1.13
C GLU A 147 -23.91 -6.20 0.36
N LEU A 148 -22.67 -6.65 0.30
CA LEU A 148 -22.31 -7.88 -0.39
C LEU A 148 -22.93 -9.10 0.28
N LEU A 149 -22.86 -9.20 1.61
CA LEU A 149 -23.43 -10.33 2.35
C LEU A 149 -24.96 -10.37 2.30
N GLY A 150 -25.61 -9.24 1.99
CA GLY A 150 -27.05 -9.17 1.80
C GLY A 150 -27.53 -9.57 0.41
N CYS A 151 -26.61 -9.89 -0.50
CA CYS A 151 -26.90 -10.27 -1.88
C CYS A 151 -26.48 -11.71 -2.14
N ASP A 152 -26.80 -12.22 -3.35
CA ASP A 152 -26.40 -13.57 -3.77
C ASP A 152 -24.94 -13.57 -4.24
N TRP A 153 -24.06 -13.20 -3.34
CA TRP A 153 -22.62 -13.06 -3.65
C TRP A 153 -21.90 -14.41 -3.77
N GLU A 154 -22.53 -15.48 -3.30
CA GLU A 154 -21.96 -16.84 -3.29
C GLU A 154 -21.98 -17.47 -4.68
N GLU A 155 -22.72 -16.90 -5.62
CA GLU A 155 -22.86 -17.42 -6.99
C GLU A 155 -21.65 -17.11 -7.90
#